data_10bc2ffa6423be543adc6bd410a4d28a
#
_entry.id   10bc2ffa6423be543adc6bd410a4d28a
#
_cell.length_a   1.000
_cell.length_b   1.000
_cell.length_c   1.000
_cell.angle_alpha   90.00
_cell.angle_beta   90.00
_cell.angle_gamma   90.00
#
_symmetry.space_group_name_H-M   'P 1'
#
loop_
_entity.id
_entity.type
_entity.pdbx_description
1 polymer ?
#
loop_
_entity_poly.entity_id
_entity_poly.type
_entity_poly.pdbx_seq_one_letter_code
_entity_poly.pdbx_strand_id
1 'polypeptide(L)'
;MRVFSFIVLMVLFLGCSHKQDTSISTDLVNIPLNADGEVADASMPVFEFERTDHDFGTLKEGEKVSFTYKFKNIGKRDLIISTVVPGCGCTVAQFTKTPVKQGESGFITLNLDTENRSGIMRKKVAVQANTYPAETLLWFSATVELP
;
A
#
# COMPACT_ATOMS: atom_id res chain seq x y z
N MET A 1 64.63 40.07 26.64
CA MET A 1 63.54 39.33 27.29
C MET A 1 62.15 39.65 26.80
N ARG A 2 61.93 40.66 25.98
CA ARG A 2 60.55 41.02 25.46
C ARG A 2 60.19 40.39 24.14
N VAL A 3 61.17 39.97 23.36
CA VAL A 3 60.95 39.37 22.02
C VAL A 3 60.59 37.87 22.10
N PHE A 4 61.09 37.16 23.12
CA PHE A 4 60.79 35.74 23.33
C PHE A 4 59.36 35.48 23.75
N SER A 5 58.68 36.42 24.41
CA SER A 5 57.34 36.32 24.87
C SER A 5 56.34 36.43 23.72
N PHE A 6 56.65 37.15 22.65
CA PHE A 6 55.79 37.29 21.46
C PHE A 6 55.86 36.07 20.55
N ILE A 7 56.96 35.35 20.48
CA ILE A 7 57.12 34.15 19.65
C ILE A 7 56.34 32.97 20.27
N VAL A 8 56.28 32.86 21.59
CA VAL A 8 55.52 31.80 22.29
C VAL A 8 53.99 32.01 22.14
N LEU A 9 53.55 33.27 22.08
CA LEU A 9 52.12 33.56 21.90
C LEU A 9 51.63 33.31 20.47
N MET A 10 52.51 33.40 19.47
CA MET A 10 52.14 33.20 18.07
C MET A 10 52.04 31.72 17.67
N VAL A 11 52.70 30.80 18.39
CA VAL A 11 52.66 29.36 18.13
C VAL A 11 51.38 28.68 18.64
N LEU A 12 50.63 29.33 19.53
CA LEU A 12 49.36 28.78 20.09
C LEU A 12 48.15 28.96 19.19
N PHE A 13 48.28 29.65 18.06
CA PHE A 13 47.13 29.88 17.12
C PHE A 13 47.11 28.97 15.88
N LEU A 14 48.07 28.05 15.72
CA LEU A 14 48.11 27.12 14.58
C LEU A 14 47.54 25.72 14.90
N GLY A 15 46.62 25.60 15.79
CA GLY A 15 45.99 24.34 16.09
C GLY A 15 44.48 24.45 16.15
N CYS A 16 43.81 24.24 15.03
CA CYS A 16 42.49 23.60 14.87
C CYS A 16 41.88 23.97 13.52
N SER A 17 42.35 23.30 12.47
CA SER A 17 41.56 23.16 11.28
C SER A 17 41.38 21.65 11.04
N HIS A 18 40.63 21.01 11.91
CA HIS A 18 40.10 19.68 11.67
C HIS A 18 38.77 19.85 10.93
N LYS A 19 38.87 19.98 9.61
CA LYS A 19 37.71 19.73 8.74
C LYS A 19 37.40 18.25 8.84
N GLN A 20 36.45 17.91 9.71
CA GLN A 20 35.69 16.66 9.53
C GLN A 20 34.78 16.88 8.34
N ASP A 21 35.23 16.49 7.16
CA ASP A 21 34.36 16.19 6.04
C ASP A 21 33.59 14.92 6.41
N THR A 22 32.53 15.10 7.20
CA THR A 22 31.45 14.12 7.28
C THR A 22 30.59 14.33 6.05
N SER A 23 31.15 14.05 4.89
CA SER A 23 30.34 13.81 3.71
C SER A 23 29.60 12.50 3.95
N ILE A 24 28.45 12.58 4.60
CA ILE A 24 27.45 11.51 4.51
C ILE A 24 27.13 11.44 3.03
N SER A 25 27.61 10.38 2.38
CA SER A 25 27.30 10.13 0.99
C SER A 25 25.77 10.03 0.87
N THR A 26 25.16 11.04 0.28
CA THR A 26 23.74 11.06 -0.04
C THR A 26 23.36 10.07 -1.14
N ASP A 27 24.35 9.37 -1.70
CA ASP A 27 24.13 8.34 -2.72
C ASP A 27 23.50 7.04 -2.18
N LEU A 28 23.38 6.88 -0.86
CA LEU A 28 22.74 5.70 -0.26
C LEU A 28 21.24 5.82 -0.07
N VAL A 29 20.66 7.00 -0.32
CA VAL A 29 19.22 7.22 -0.23
C VAL A 29 18.70 7.74 -1.57
N ASN A 30 18.74 6.89 -2.57
CA ASN A 30 17.98 7.14 -3.80
C ASN A 30 16.51 6.77 -3.54
N ILE A 31 15.80 7.65 -2.85
CA ILE A 31 14.36 7.58 -2.71
C ILE A 31 13.78 8.39 -3.86
N PRO A 32 13.21 7.78 -4.90
CA PRO A 32 12.51 8.52 -5.92
C PRO A 32 11.27 9.16 -5.28
N LEU A 33 11.36 10.44 -4.96
CA LEU A 33 10.22 11.26 -4.56
C LEU A 33 9.42 11.59 -5.82
N ASN A 34 8.17 11.18 -5.85
CA ASN A 34 7.20 11.71 -6.79
C ASN A 34 6.93 13.18 -6.48
N ALA A 35 6.38 13.94 -7.45
CA ALA A 35 6.09 15.38 -7.29
C ALA A 35 5.21 15.72 -6.09
N ASP A 36 4.52 14.73 -5.51
CA ASP A 36 3.66 14.84 -4.33
C ASP A 36 4.36 14.44 -3.01
N GLY A 37 5.67 14.20 -3.03
CA GLY A 37 6.45 13.86 -1.83
C GLY A 37 6.27 12.41 -1.33
N GLU A 38 5.61 11.55 -2.08
CA GLU A 38 5.38 10.16 -1.73
C GLU A 38 6.50 9.26 -2.28
N VAL A 39 7.02 8.42 -1.40
CA VAL A 39 8.08 7.46 -1.74
C VAL A 39 7.46 6.25 -2.43
N ALA A 40 7.34 6.32 -3.76
CA ALA A 40 7.06 5.12 -4.54
C ALA A 40 8.38 4.38 -4.80
N ASP A 41 8.71 3.41 -3.97
CA ASP A 41 9.80 2.47 -4.28
C ASP A 41 9.37 1.66 -5.52
N ALA A 42 10.03 1.92 -6.66
CA ALA A 42 9.80 1.20 -7.93
C ALA A 42 9.99 -0.33 -7.81
N SER A 43 10.43 -0.82 -6.65
CA SER A 43 10.56 -2.23 -6.33
C SER A 43 9.34 -2.80 -5.60
N MET A 44 8.38 -1.98 -5.14
CA MET A 44 7.20 -2.44 -4.40
C MET A 44 6.30 -3.36 -5.25
N PRO A 45 5.54 -4.27 -4.58
CA PRO A 45 4.48 -4.99 -5.27
C PRO A 45 3.34 -4.05 -5.65
N VAL A 46 2.68 -4.32 -6.77
CA VAL A 46 1.62 -3.46 -7.32
C VAL A 46 0.46 -4.34 -7.78
N PHE A 47 -0.76 -4.01 -7.34
CA PHE A 47 -1.97 -4.61 -7.87
C PHE A 47 -2.32 -4.05 -9.25
N GLU A 48 -2.61 -4.93 -10.18
CA GLU A 48 -3.34 -4.64 -11.41
C GLU A 48 -4.62 -5.47 -11.40
N PHE A 49 -5.75 -4.84 -11.05
CA PHE A 49 -7.06 -5.50 -11.04
C PHE A 49 -7.68 -5.48 -12.42
N GLU A 50 -8.36 -6.59 -12.82
CA GLU A 50 -9.19 -6.61 -14.04
C GLU A 50 -10.36 -5.62 -13.90
N ARG A 51 -10.90 -5.47 -12.69
CA ARG A 51 -11.88 -4.46 -12.28
C ARG A 51 -11.85 -4.26 -10.77
N THR A 52 -12.20 -3.09 -10.32
CA THR A 52 -12.26 -2.71 -8.90
C THR A 52 -13.68 -2.53 -8.38
N ASP A 53 -14.68 -2.65 -9.24
CA ASP A 53 -16.09 -2.58 -8.91
C ASP A 53 -16.87 -3.73 -9.54
N HIS A 54 -17.99 -4.10 -8.93
CA HIS A 54 -18.94 -5.09 -9.47
C HIS A 54 -20.36 -4.75 -9.05
N ASP A 55 -21.28 -4.81 -10.00
CA ASP A 55 -22.70 -4.69 -9.77
C ASP A 55 -23.36 -6.07 -9.88
N PHE A 56 -23.96 -6.53 -8.80
CA PHE A 56 -24.72 -7.77 -8.77
C PHE A 56 -26.13 -7.62 -9.42
N GLY A 57 -26.52 -6.38 -9.72
CA GLY A 57 -27.85 -6.08 -10.23
C GLY A 57 -28.95 -6.23 -9.16
N THR A 58 -30.14 -6.67 -9.61
CA THR A 58 -31.28 -6.90 -8.73
C THR A 58 -31.29 -8.31 -8.19
N LEU A 59 -31.32 -8.45 -6.87
CA LEU A 59 -31.35 -9.70 -6.11
C LEU A 59 -32.62 -9.76 -5.27
N LYS A 60 -33.07 -10.95 -4.93
CA LYS A 60 -34.12 -11.16 -3.94
C LYS A 60 -33.54 -11.23 -2.55
N GLU A 61 -34.33 -10.82 -1.54
CA GLU A 61 -33.94 -11.02 -0.15
C GLU A 61 -33.65 -12.50 0.12
N GLY A 62 -32.57 -12.77 0.87
CA GLY A 62 -32.09 -14.13 1.18
C GLY A 62 -31.25 -14.78 0.07
N GLU A 63 -31.12 -14.13 -1.09
CA GLU A 63 -30.27 -14.65 -2.16
C GLU A 63 -28.79 -14.53 -1.79
N LYS A 64 -28.02 -15.58 -2.12
CA LYS A 64 -26.57 -15.64 -1.90
C LYS A 64 -25.85 -15.66 -3.24
N VAL A 65 -25.02 -14.66 -3.45
CA VAL A 65 -24.25 -14.50 -4.68
C VAL A 65 -22.78 -14.33 -4.39
N SER A 66 -21.94 -14.63 -5.37
CA SER A 66 -20.50 -14.45 -5.23
C SER A 66 -19.90 -13.81 -6.46
N PHE A 67 -18.82 -13.06 -6.24
CA PHE A 67 -18.02 -12.49 -7.31
C PHE A 67 -16.54 -12.56 -6.96
N THR A 68 -15.70 -12.84 -7.97
CA THR A 68 -14.27 -12.94 -7.82
C THR A 68 -13.57 -11.81 -8.56
N TYR A 69 -12.90 -10.93 -7.80
CA TYR A 69 -11.96 -9.96 -8.34
C TYR A 69 -10.64 -10.66 -8.61
N LYS A 70 -10.19 -10.60 -9.85
CA LYS A 70 -8.88 -11.09 -10.25
C LYS A 70 -7.90 -9.95 -10.33
N PHE A 71 -6.67 -10.22 -9.94
CA PHE A 71 -5.58 -9.27 -10.05
C PHE A 71 -4.30 -9.96 -10.48
N LYS A 72 -3.36 -9.17 -10.97
CA LYS A 72 -2.00 -9.56 -11.28
C LYS A 72 -1.03 -8.71 -10.45
N ASN A 73 0.08 -9.27 -10.02
CA ASN A 73 1.16 -8.50 -9.44
C ASN A 73 2.07 -7.99 -10.57
N ILE A 74 1.98 -6.70 -10.89
CA ILE A 74 2.85 -6.05 -11.89
C ILE A 74 4.10 -5.41 -11.26
N GLY A 75 4.20 -5.42 -9.92
CA GLY A 75 5.37 -4.95 -9.18
C GLY A 75 6.51 -5.95 -9.20
N LYS A 76 7.65 -5.57 -8.63
CA LYS A 76 8.89 -6.37 -8.68
C LYS A 76 9.08 -7.29 -7.48
N ARG A 77 8.36 -7.06 -6.38
CA ARG A 77 8.40 -7.91 -5.18
C ARG A 77 7.13 -8.75 -5.07
N ASP A 78 7.20 -9.80 -4.27
CA ASP A 78 6.06 -10.64 -3.96
C ASP A 78 4.96 -9.81 -3.27
N LEU A 79 3.74 -9.92 -3.79
CA LEU A 79 2.56 -9.27 -3.26
C LEU A 79 1.91 -10.18 -2.23
N ILE A 80 1.73 -9.67 -1.00
CA ILE A 80 1.16 -10.41 0.12
C ILE A 80 -0.06 -9.65 0.62
N ILE A 81 -1.24 -10.26 0.52
CA ILE A 81 -2.47 -9.74 1.12
C ILE A 81 -2.48 -10.16 2.59
N SER A 82 -2.53 -9.21 3.50
CA SER A 82 -2.60 -9.45 4.94
C SER A 82 -4.03 -9.69 5.42
N THR A 83 -4.98 -8.91 4.90
CA THR A 83 -6.40 -9.06 5.25
C THR A 83 -7.30 -8.44 4.19
N VAL A 84 -8.55 -8.89 4.16
CA VAL A 84 -9.64 -8.31 3.36
C VAL A 84 -10.82 -8.05 4.28
N VAL A 85 -11.21 -6.79 4.41
CA VAL A 85 -12.26 -6.34 5.35
C VAL A 85 -13.46 -5.81 4.57
N PRO A 86 -14.55 -6.58 4.47
CA PRO A 86 -15.81 -6.09 3.89
C PRO A 86 -16.43 -5.02 4.77
N GLY A 87 -17.00 -3.98 4.14
CA GLY A 87 -17.65 -2.87 4.83
C GLY A 87 -19.05 -3.17 5.39
N CYS A 88 -19.49 -4.43 5.32
CA CYS A 88 -20.74 -4.91 5.95
C CYS A 88 -20.56 -6.35 6.43
N GLY A 89 -21.26 -6.71 7.49
CA GLY A 89 -21.29 -8.07 8.01
C GLY A 89 -22.02 -9.11 7.13
N CYS A 90 -22.55 -8.66 5.98
CA CYS A 90 -23.25 -9.49 5.01
C CYS A 90 -22.32 -10.14 3.97
N THR A 91 -21.02 -9.92 4.08
CA THR A 91 -20.05 -10.38 3.09
C THR A 91 -18.91 -11.12 3.77
N VAL A 92 -18.56 -12.28 3.24
CA VAL A 92 -17.37 -13.04 3.62
C VAL A 92 -16.39 -12.99 2.46
N ALA A 93 -15.15 -12.63 2.74
CA ALA A 93 -14.10 -12.58 1.74
C ALA A 93 -13.17 -13.80 1.83
N GLN A 94 -12.85 -14.38 0.68
CA GLN A 94 -11.77 -15.35 0.51
C GLN A 94 -10.73 -14.75 -0.44
N PHE A 95 -9.46 -15.00 -0.20
CA PHE A 95 -8.41 -14.41 -1.03
C PHE A 95 -7.16 -15.29 -1.08
N THR A 96 -6.29 -15.03 -2.06
CA THR A 96 -4.99 -15.68 -2.19
C THR A 96 -4.12 -15.36 -0.98
N LYS A 97 -3.81 -16.40 -0.16
CA LYS A 97 -3.01 -16.27 1.06
C LYS A 97 -1.51 -16.47 0.85
N THR A 98 -1.13 -17.08 -0.26
CA THR A 98 0.28 -17.27 -0.64
C THR A 98 0.84 -16.01 -1.30
N PRO A 99 2.14 -15.72 -1.15
CA PRO A 99 2.77 -14.63 -1.89
C PRO A 99 2.56 -14.79 -3.40
N VAL A 100 2.12 -13.71 -4.06
CA VAL A 100 1.91 -13.66 -5.52
C VAL A 100 3.14 -13.01 -6.14
N LYS A 101 3.92 -13.79 -6.87
CA LYS A 101 5.17 -13.31 -7.48
C LYS A 101 4.91 -12.32 -8.59
N GLN A 102 5.97 -11.59 -9.00
CA GLN A 102 5.90 -10.72 -10.16
C GLN A 102 5.34 -11.45 -11.38
N GLY A 103 4.31 -10.87 -12.00
CA GLY A 103 3.64 -11.43 -13.17
C GLY A 103 2.62 -12.53 -12.89
N GLU A 104 2.53 -13.05 -11.67
CA GLU A 104 1.52 -14.03 -11.27
C GLU A 104 0.19 -13.34 -10.93
N SER A 105 -0.88 -14.13 -10.96
CA SER A 105 -2.24 -13.67 -10.67
C SER A 105 -2.74 -14.22 -9.35
N GLY A 106 -3.59 -13.45 -8.68
CA GLY A 106 -4.32 -13.86 -7.50
C GLY A 106 -5.79 -13.48 -7.60
N PHE A 107 -6.54 -13.76 -6.53
CA PHE A 107 -7.98 -13.51 -6.50
C PHE A 107 -8.44 -13.04 -5.12
N ILE A 108 -9.61 -12.36 -5.13
CA ILE A 108 -10.40 -12.01 -3.95
C ILE A 108 -11.84 -12.32 -4.29
N THR A 109 -12.44 -13.31 -3.62
CA THR A 109 -13.84 -13.69 -3.81
C THR A 109 -14.68 -13.14 -2.68
N LEU A 110 -15.74 -12.43 -3.03
CA LEU A 110 -16.75 -11.95 -2.09
C LEU A 110 -17.99 -12.85 -2.19
N ASN A 111 -18.52 -13.26 -1.05
CA ASN A 111 -19.79 -13.98 -0.94
C ASN A 111 -20.78 -13.06 -0.22
N LEU A 112 -21.72 -12.51 -0.96
CA LEU A 112 -22.77 -11.61 -0.46
C LEU A 112 -24.00 -12.43 -0.08
N ASP A 113 -24.48 -12.25 1.16
CA ASP A 113 -25.74 -12.77 1.67
C ASP A 113 -26.71 -11.59 1.84
N THR A 114 -27.85 -11.67 1.17
CA THR A 114 -28.87 -10.61 1.20
C THR A 114 -29.96 -10.84 2.24
N GLU A 115 -29.78 -11.82 3.13
CA GLU A 115 -30.71 -12.10 4.23
C GLU A 115 -30.90 -10.86 5.13
N ASN A 116 -32.14 -10.49 5.41
CA ASN A 116 -32.53 -9.28 6.15
C ASN A 116 -31.99 -7.97 5.51
N ARG A 117 -31.91 -7.91 4.18
CA ARG A 117 -31.50 -6.73 3.42
C ARG A 117 -32.58 -6.32 2.44
N SER A 118 -32.67 -5.00 2.20
CA SER A 118 -33.57 -4.46 1.17
C SER A 118 -33.06 -3.12 0.66
N GLY A 119 -33.47 -2.76 -0.57
CA GLY A 119 -33.14 -1.50 -1.21
C GLY A 119 -31.75 -1.50 -1.86
N ILE A 120 -31.29 -0.32 -2.26
CA ILE A 120 -30.03 -0.11 -2.96
C ILE A 120 -28.88 -0.17 -1.96
N MET A 121 -27.88 -0.98 -2.23
CA MET A 121 -26.67 -1.08 -1.45
C MET A 121 -25.42 -0.86 -2.31
N ARG A 122 -24.51 -0.02 -1.82
CA ARG A 122 -23.16 0.13 -2.35
C ARG A 122 -22.17 0.05 -1.20
N LYS A 123 -21.24 -0.87 -1.26
CA LYS A 123 -20.32 -1.16 -0.17
C LYS A 123 -18.90 -1.25 -0.67
N LYS A 124 -17.96 -0.88 0.19
CA LYS A 124 -16.53 -1.02 -0.06
C LYS A 124 -15.96 -2.25 0.65
N VAL A 125 -14.88 -2.76 0.11
CA VAL A 125 -14.06 -3.82 0.68
C VAL A 125 -12.63 -3.31 0.72
N ALA A 126 -12.06 -3.21 1.92
CA ALA A 126 -10.70 -2.77 2.09
C ALA A 126 -9.76 -3.98 1.98
N VAL A 127 -8.81 -3.93 1.07
CA VAL A 127 -7.76 -4.93 0.86
C VAL A 127 -6.46 -4.36 1.42
N GLN A 128 -5.92 -4.98 2.46
CA GLN A 128 -4.64 -4.62 3.07
C GLN A 128 -3.53 -5.53 2.52
N ALA A 129 -2.47 -4.93 2.00
CA ALA A 129 -1.33 -5.64 1.41
C ALA A 129 -0.02 -4.88 1.65
N ASN A 130 1.09 -5.51 1.31
CA ASN A 130 2.42 -4.88 1.34
C ASN A 130 2.70 -3.96 0.14
N THR A 131 1.66 -3.32 -0.40
CA THR A 131 1.71 -2.33 -1.49
C THR A 131 1.82 -0.91 -0.94
N TYR A 132 2.00 0.06 -1.85
CA TYR A 132 1.84 1.47 -1.51
C TYR A 132 0.84 2.13 -2.48
N PRO A 133 -0.26 2.71 -1.96
CA PRO A 133 -0.70 2.64 -0.56
C PRO A 133 -0.97 1.23 -0.08
N ALA A 134 -0.90 0.99 1.24
CA ALA A 134 -1.09 -0.33 1.84
C ALA A 134 -2.55 -0.81 1.79
N GLU A 135 -3.49 0.09 1.52
CA GLU A 135 -4.91 -0.20 1.37
C GLU A 135 -5.37 0.06 -0.05
N THR A 136 -6.07 -0.92 -0.62
CA THR A 136 -6.78 -0.79 -1.90
C THR A 136 -8.26 -1.04 -1.67
N LEU A 137 -9.13 -0.20 -2.25
CA LEU A 137 -10.57 -0.31 -2.11
C LEU A 137 -11.19 -0.98 -3.33
N LEU A 138 -11.96 -2.05 -3.09
CA LEU A 138 -12.87 -2.65 -4.06
C LEU A 138 -14.31 -2.25 -3.71
N TRP A 139 -15.19 -2.23 -4.69
CA TRP A 139 -16.58 -1.82 -4.51
C TRP A 139 -17.52 -2.86 -5.08
N PHE A 140 -18.67 -3.01 -4.45
CA PHE A 140 -19.78 -3.72 -5.05
C PHE A 140 -21.11 -3.00 -4.81
N SER A 141 -22.05 -3.22 -5.69
CA SER A 141 -23.44 -2.73 -5.58
C SER A 141 -24.43 -3.85 -5.83
N ALA A 142 -25.63 -3.69 -5.29
CA ALA A 142 -26.79 -4.53 -5.53
C ALA A 142 -28.08 -3.76 -5.20
N THR A 143 -29.17 -4.12 -5.83
CA THR A 143 -30.52 -3.72 -5.43
C THR A 143 -31.23 -4.95 -4.90
N VAL A 144 -31.66 -4.95 -3.63
CA VAL A 144 -32.33 -6.08 -3.00
C VAL A 144 -33.83 -5.80 -2.89
N GLU A 145 -34.63 -6.63 -3.54
CA GLU A 145 -36.08 -6.58 -3.50
C GLU A 145 -36.64 -7.53 -2.45
N LEU A 146 -37.66 -7.08 -1.73
CA LEU A 146 -38.42 -7.93 -0.82
C LEU A 146 -39.27 -8.95 -1.64
N PRO A 147 -39.55 -10.12 -1.07
CA PRO A 147 -40.35 -11.13 -1.74
C PRO A 147 -41.79 -10.71 -2.02
#